data_5fbd79df5d2f17aa511925026d9baed1
#
_entry.id   5fbd79df5d2f17aa511925026d9baed1
#
_cell.length_a   1.000
_cell.length_b   1.000
_cell.length_c   1.000
_cell.angle_alpha   90.00
_cell.angle_beta   90.00
_cell.angle_gamma   90.00
#
_symmetry.space_group_name_H-M   'P 1'
#
loop_
_entity.id
_entity.type
_entity.pdbx_description
1 polymer ?
#
loop_
_entity_poly.entity_id
_entity_poly.type
_entity_poly.pdbx_seq_one_letter_code
_entity_poly.pdbx_strand_id
1 'polypeptide(L)'
;LAKGQSLGLVGESGSGKSTTGMAILKLLASQGAIRFAGQDLQALKRREMLPYRSKMQVVFQDPYSALNPRMSVAQVIGEGLRVHSQLNDDEIDHAICAVMQEVGLDVDTRHRYPNEFSGGQRQRIAIARALVLKPEFILLDEPTSSLDRTVQAQVLDLLKDLQQKYQLTYLFISHDLAVIRALCHHTIVMKAGEIVEHGETQSLFENPSHPYTQQLVRLSLL
;
A
#
# COMPACT_ATOMS: atom_id res chain seq x y z
N LEU A 1 -12.10 -8.70 -3.63
CA LEU A 1 -10.85 -8.42 -4.32
C LEU A 1 -10.16 -9.75 -4.66
N ALA A 2 -9.94 -10.04 -5.93
CA ALA A 2 -9.26 -11.24 -6.38
C ALA A 2 -7.73 -11.08 -6.26
N LYS A 3 -7.03 -12.23 -6.17
CA LYS A 3 -5.56 -12.25 -6.10
C LYS A 3 -4.97 -11.61 -7.37
N GLY A 4 -3.94 -10.79 -7.21
CA GLY A 4 -3.26 -10.08 -8.31
C GLY A 4 -4.02 -8.87 -8.85
N GLN A 5 -5.16 -8.50 -8.26
CA GLN A 5 -5.93 -7.32 -8.67
C GLN A 5 -5.68 -6.12 -7.75
N SER A 6 -5.87 -4.92 -8.32
CA SER A 6 -5.88 -3.67 -7.57
C SER A 6 -7.30 -3.14 -7.43
N LEU A 7 -7.67 -2.78 -6.20
CA LEU A 7 -8.92 -2.10 -5.86
C LEU A 7 -8.60 -0.66 -5.43
N GLY A 8 -9.15 0.31 -6.12
CA GLY A 8 -9.09 1.72 -5.76
C GLY A 8 -10.15 2.07 -4.71
N LEU A 9 -9.79 2.86 -3.72
CA LEU A 9 -10.71 3.42 -2.74
C LEU A 9 -10.57 4.94 -2.79
N VAL A 10 -11.60 5.62 -3.31
CA VAL A 10 -11.61 7.06 -3.57
C VAL A 10 -12.69 7.79 -2.79
N GLY A 11 -12.53 9.09 -2.60
CA GLY A 11 -13.46 9.98 -1.91
C GLY A 11 -12.74 11.14 -1.25
N GLU A 12 -13.50 12.12 -0.74
CA GLU A 12 -12.94 13.29 -0.05
C GLU A 12 -12.15 12.92 1.21
N SER A 13 -11.31 13.86 1.68
CA SER A 13 -10.66 13.73 2.97
C SER A 13 -11.71 13.55 4.08
N GLY A 14 -11.46 12.64 5.01
CA GLY A 14 -12.41 12.31 6.08
C GLY A 14 -13.55 11.38 5.68
N SER A 15 -13.63 10.86 4.44
CA SER A 15 -14.67 9.90 4.04
C SER A 15 -14.51 8.49 4.63
N GLY A 16 -13.44 8.21 5.38
CA GLY A 16 -13.23 6.94 6.07
C GLY A 16 -12.33 5.94 5.35
N LYS A 17 -11.67 6.31 4.23
CA LYS A 17 -10.84 5.42 3.42
C LYS A 17 -9.70 4.75 4.22
N SER A 18 -8.84 5.55 4.82
CA SER A 18 -7.71 5.03 5.64
C SER A 18 -8.20 4.23 6.83
N THR A 19 -9.29 4.68 7.49
CA THR A 19 -9.93 3.94 8.58
C THR A 19 -10.38 2.56 8.12
N THR A 20 -11.01 2.46 6.95
CA THR A 20 -11.42 1.18 6.35
C THR A 20 -10.21 0.29 6.06
N GLY A 21 -9.16 0.83 5.45
CA GLY A 21 -7.92 0.10 5.19
C GLY A 21 -7.27 -0.45 6.46
N MET A 22 -7.19 0.38 7.52
CA MET A 22 -6.65 -0.04 8.82
C MET A 22 -7.53 -1.09 9.51
N ALA A 23 -8.85 -0.99 9.37
CA ALA A 23 -9.79 -1.98 9.88
C ALA A 23 -9.62 -3.34 9.20
N ILE A 24 -9.45 -3.36 7.87
CA ILE A 24 -9.16 -4.58 7.09
C ILE A 24 -7.88 -5.25 7.59
N LEU A 25 -6.84 -4.48 7.89
CA LEU A 25 -5.59 -4.99 8.46
C LEU A 25 -5.71 -5.35 9.95
N LYS A 26 -6.87 -5.18 10.59
CA LYS A 26 -7.07 -5.33 12.03
C LYS A 26 -6.08 -4.50 12.88
N LEU A 27 -5.76 -3.33 12.40
CA LEU A 27 -5.02 -2.30 13.17
C LEU A 27 -5.98 -1.41 13.96
N LEU A 28 -7.24 -1.34 13.53
CA LEU A 28 -8.34 -0.71 14.25
C LEU A 28 -9.43 -1.75 14.55
N ALA A 29 -10.14 -1.54 15.66
CA ALA A 29 -11.32 -2.34 16.01
C ALA A 29 -12.43 -2.06 14.98
N SER A 30 -13.10 -3.12 14.52
CA SER A 30 -14.17 -3.03 13.53
C SER A 30 -15.20 -4.13 13.73
N GLN A 31 -16.36 -3.96 13.10
CA GLN A 31 -17.43 -4.95 13.04
C GLN A 31 -17.61 -5.41 11.58
N GLY A 32 -18.17 -6.60 11.40
CA GLY A 32 -18.35 -7.21 10.08
C GLY A 32 -17.31 -8.26 9.76
N ALA A 33 -17.55 -9.04 8.70
CA ALA A 33 -16.66 -10.13 8.30
C ALA A 33 -15.47 -9.57 7.50
N ILE A 34 -14.25 -9.99 7.88
CA ILE A 34 -13.01 -9.72 7.14
C ILE A 34 -12.41 -11.07 6.78
N ARG A 35 -12.41 -11.42 5.50
CA ARG A 35 -11.86 -12.69 5.02
C ARG A 35 -10.61 -12.50 4.20
N PHE A 36 -9.56 -13.25 4.52
CA PHE A 36 -8.31 -13.29 3.77
C PHE A 36 -7.94 -14.75 3.48
N ALA A 37 -7.77 -15.08 2.20
CA ALA A 37 -7.48 -16.44 1.74
C ALA A 37 -8.42 -17.51 2.35
N GLY A 38 -9.72 -17.20 2.43
CA GLY A 38 -10.75 -18.08 2.99
C GLY A 38 -10.89 -18.05 4.51
N GLN A 39 -9.91 -17.48 5.24
CA GLN A 39 -9.94 -17.39 6.70
C GLN A 39 -10.67 -16.14 7.16
N ASP A 40 -11.57 -16.25 8.12
CA ASP A 40 -12.17 -15.12 8.82
C ASP A 40 -11.16 -14.55 9.83
N LEU A 41 -10.68 -13.34 9.54
CA LEU A 41 -9.72 -12.64 10.40
C LEU A 41 -10.40 -12.00 11.61
N GLN A 42 -11.72 -11.73 11.55
CA GLN A 42 -12.41 -11.00 12.61
C GLN A 42 -12.44 -11.78 13.94
N ALA A 43 -12.54 -13.10 13.85
CA ALA A 43 -12.52 -13.98 15.00
C ALA A 43 -11.12 -14.18 15.62
N LEU A 44 -10.04 -13.84 14.90
CA LEU A 44 -8.67 -14.12 15.33
C LEU A 44 -8.21 -13.19 16.45
N LYS A 45 -7.55 -13.77 17.46
CA LYS A 45 -6.84 -13.05 18.51
C LYS A 45 -5.49 -12.52 18.00
N ARG A 46 -4.87 -11.61 18.76
CA ARG A 46 -3.60 -10.97 18.36
C ARG A 46 -2.49 -11.95 17.99
N ARG A 47 -2.33 -13.06 18.70
CA ARG A 47 -1.31 -14.08 18.41
C ARG A 47 -1.64 -14.86 17.13
N GLU A 48 -2.90 -15.14 16.90
CA GLU A 48 -3.38 -15.88 15.73
C GLU A 48 -3.29 -15.03 14.45
N MET A 49 -3.25 -13.69 14.58
CA MET A 49 -2.99 -12.75 13.49
C MET A 49 -1.53 -12.73 13.02
N LEU A 50 -0.58 -13.22 13.81
CA LEU A 50 0.85 -13.09 13.50
C LEU A 50 1.25 -13.68 12.13
N PRO A 51 0.79 -14.87 11.72
CA PRO A 51 1.09 -15.42 10.39
C PRO A 51 0.49 -14.59 9.23
N TYR A 52 -0.58 -13.85 9.48
CA TYR A 52 -1.21 -12.98 8.48
C TYR A 52 -0.53 -11.63 8.35
N ARG A 53 0.17 -11.17 9.40
CA ARG A 53 0.91 -9.90 9.38
C ARG A 53 1.99 -9.86 8.30
N SER A 54 2.73 -10.95 8.09
CA SER A 54 3.72 -11.04 7.00
C SER A 54 3.09 -11.03 5.62
N LYS A 55 1.86 -11.57 5.49
CA LYS A 55 1.13 -11.67 4.22
C LYS A 55 0.35 -10.40 3.85
N MET A 56 0.03 -9.57 4.83
CA MET A 56 -0.77 -8.35 4.68
C MET A 56 0.04 -7.17 5.19
N GLN A 57 0.54 -6.37 4.28
CA GLN A 57 1.43 -5.23 4.58
C GLN A 57 0.75 -3.90 4.31
N VAL A 58 1.36 -2.81 4.79
CA VAL A 58 0.90 -1.44 4.57
C VAL A 58 2.05 -0.50 4.22
N VAL A 59 1.80 0.37 3.24
CA VAL A 59 2.62 1.54 2.92
C VAL A 59 1.77 2.76 3.25
N PHE A 60 2.24 3.56 4.19
CA PHE A 60 1.53 4.74 4.70
C PHE A 60 1.77 5.97 3.83
N GLN A 61 0.87 6.94 3.94
CA GLN A 61 0.87 8.22 3.23
C GLN A 61 2.16 9.02 3.42
N ASP A 62 2.65 9.12 4.65
CA ASP A 62 3.86 9.86 4.98
C ASP A 62 5.01 8.89 5.32
N PRO A 63 5.94 8.67 4.38
CA PRO A 63 7.08 7.81 4.65
C PRO A 63 8.02 8.39 5.71
N TYR A 64 7.98 9.71 5.94
CA TYR A 64 8.83 10.35 6.95
C TYR A 64 8.45 9.93 8.35
N SER A 65 7.15 9.95 8.68
CA SER A 65 6.65 9.52 9.98
C SER A 65 6.59 7.99 10.12
N ALA A 66 6.52 7.27 9.00
CA ALA A 66 6.40 5.80 8.98
C ALA A 66 7.74 5.08 9.14
N LEU A 67 8.88 5.74 8.91
CA LEU A 67 10.22 5.16 9.04
C LEU A 67 10.88 5.66 10.34
N ASN A 68 11.39 4.74 11.16
CA ASN A 68 12.10 5.13 12.37
C ASN A 68 13.42 5.85 12.01
N PRO A 69 13.58 7.15 12.33
CA PRO A 69 14.76 7.93 11.93
C PRO A 69 16.05 7.51 12.65
N ARG A 70 15.96 6.67 13.67
CA ARG A 70 17.10 6.14 14.45
C ARG A 70 17.57 4.79 13.95
N MET A 71 16.91 4.20 12.96
CA MET A 71 17.28 2.92 12.36
C MET A 71 17.90 3.18 10.99
N SER A 72 18.94 2.42 10.64
CA SER A 72 19.44 2.41 9.27
C SER A 72 18.41 1.81 8.30
N VAL A 73 18.56 2.07 7.00
CA VAL A 73 17.68 1.50 5.97
C VAL A 73 17.64 -0.03 6.05
N ALA A 74 18.81 -0.67 6.24
CA ALA A 74 18.88 -2.12 6.44
C ALA A 74 18.08 -2.59 7.67
N GLN A 75 18.17 -1.86 8.76
CA GLN A 75 17.39 -2.18 9.97
C GLN A 75 15.89 -2.01 9.74
N VAL A 76 15.46 -0.92 9.08
CA VAL A 76 14.06 -0.65 8.77
C VAL A 76 13.47 -1.73 7.86
N ILE A 77 14.17 -2.11 6.79
CA ILE A 77 13.70 -3.14 5.85
C ILE A 77 13.71 -4.52 6.52
N GLY A 78 14.79 -4.86 7.24
CA GLY A 78 14.98 -6.18 7.83
C GLY A 78 14.20 -6.45 9.13
N GLU A 79 13.56 -5.42 9.73
CA GLU A 79 12.83 -5.57 11.00
C GLU A 79 11.73 -6.65 10.88
N GLY A 80 10.96 -6.62 9.80
CA GLY A 80 9.91 -7.60 9.57
C GLY A 80 10.43 -9.03 9.42
N LEU A 81 11.58 -9.21 8.77
CA LEU A 81 12.20 -10.54 8.63
C LEU A 81 12.64 -11.11 9.98
N ARG A 82 13.21 -10.28 10.86
CA ARG A 82 13.59 -10.71 12.22
C ARG A 82 12.42 -11.18 13.06
N VAL A 83 11.21 -10.65 12.80
CA VAL A 83 10.00 -11.00 13.55
C VAL A 83 9.27 -12.20 12.94
N HIS A 84 9.27 -12.33 11.61
CA HIS A 84 8.41 -13.24 10.88
C HIS A 84 9.14 -14.42 10.20
N SER A 85 10.47 -14.44 10.21
CA SER A 85 11.25 -15.52 9.62
C SER A 85 12.25 -16.13 10.62
N GLN A 86 12.87 -17.24 10.22
CA GLN A 86 13.96 -17.88 10.96
C GLN A 86 15.30 -17.71 10.22
N LEU A 87 15.40 -16.70 9.36
CA LEU A 87 16.60 -16.39 8.61
C LEU A 87 17.72 -15.92 9.55
N ASN A 88 18.96 -16.32 9.26
CA ASN A 88 20.14 -15.79 9.92
C ASN A 88 20.49 -14.38 9.39
N ASP A 89 21.44 -13.69 10.03
CA ASP A 89 21.79 -12.30 9.69
C ASP A 89 22.31 -12.16 8.24
N ASP A 90 23.06 -13.13 7.72
CA ASP A 90 23.55 -13.10 6.33
C ASP A 90 22.40 -13.26 5.33
N GLU A 91 21.48 -14.16 5.59
CA GLU A 91 20.28 -14.36 4.77
C GLU A 91 19.37 -13.13 4.79
N ILE A 92 19.26 -12.46 5.93
CA ILE A 92 18.52 -11.20 6.07
C ILE A 92 19.20 -10.09 5.27
N ASP A 93 20.54 -9.94 5.35
CA ASP A 93 21.27 -8.92 4.58
C ASP A 93 21.12 -9.17 3.06
N HIS A 94 21.21 -10.41 2.61
CA HIS A 94 20.96 -10.77 1.22
C HIS A 94 19.53 -10.40 0.77
N ALA A 95 18.51 -10.68 1.59
CA ALA A 95 17.13 -10.34 1.28
C ALA A 95 16.92 -8.81 1.21
N ILE A 96 17.57 -8.06 2.11
CA ILE A 96 17.55 -6.59 2.11
C ILE A 96 18.19 -6.06 0.83
N CYS A 97 19.39 -6.54 0.47
CA CYS A 97 20.07 -6.13 -0.75
C CYS A 97 19.22 -6.40 -1.99
N ALA A 98 18.63 -7.59 -2.09
CA ALA A 98 17.79 -7.96 -3.20
C ALA A 98 16.56 -7.04 -3.34
N VAL A 99 15.83 -6.79 -2.23
CA VAL A 99 14.66 -5.93 -2.29
C VAL A 99 15.01 -4.45 -2.54
N MET A 100 16.16 -3.97 -2.07
CA MET A 100 16.64 -2.62 -2.40
C MET A 100 16.87 -2.46 -3.90
N GLN A 101 17.49 -3.44 -4.56
CA GLN A 101 17.64 -3.45 -6.02
C GLN A 101 16.29 -3.46 -6.73
N GLU A 102 15.34 -4.27 -6.25
CA GLU A 102 13.98 -4.35 -6.80
C GLU A 102 13.25 -3.00 -6.81
N VAL A 103 13.43 -2.19 -5.76
CA VAL A 103 12.82 -0.87 -5.68
C VAL A 103 13.71 0.25 -6.26
N GLY A 104 14.83 -0.10 -6.88
CA GLY A 104 15.75 0.86 -7.52
C GLY A 104 16.52 1.74 -6.52
N LEU A 105 16.89 1.18 -5.35
CA LEU A 105 17.78 1.81 -4.38
C LEU A 105 19.19 1.24 -4.50
N ASP A 106 20.19 2.10 -4.32
CA ASP A 106 21.59 1.70 -4.24
C ASP A 106 21.83 0.93 -2.94
N VAL A 107 22.26 -0.31 -3.07
CA VAL A 107 22.54 -1.24 -1.97
C VAL A 107 23.62 -0.71 -1.01
N ASP A 108 24.59 0.04 -1.51
CA ASP A 108 25.67 0.60 -0.69
C ASP A 108 25.16 1.66 0.31
N THR A 109 23.95 2.18 0.06
CA THR A 109 23.30 3.14 0.95
C THR A 109 22.53 2.50 2.12
N ARG A 110 22.49 1.17 2.24
CA ARG A 110 21.69 0.45 3.26
C ARG A 110 22.05 0.78 4.71
N HIS A 111 23.26 1.29 4.95
CA HIS A 111 23.72 1.69 6.27
C HIS A 111 23.38 3.14 6.64
N ARG A 112 22.87 3.93 5.68
CA ARG A 112 22.43 5.30 5.91
C ARG A 112 21.09 5.34 6.63
N TYR A 113 20.74 6.51 7.16
CA TYR A 113 19.49 6.76 7.88
C TYR A 113 18.43 7.35 6.94
N PRO A 114 17.13 7.13 7.19
CA PRO A 114 16.05 7.63 6.33
C PRO A 114 16.08 9.15 6.05
N ASN A 115 16.57 9.96 6.99
CA ASN A 115 16.68 11.41 6.84
C ASN A 115 17.70 11.86 5.78
N GLU A 116 18.60 10.97 5.36
CA GLU A 116 19.60 11.24 4.31
C GLU A 116 19.09 11.01 2.89
N PHE A 117 17.83 10.60 2.74
CA PHE A 117 17.20 10.25 1.46
C PHE A 117 16.16 11.28 1.03
N SER A 118 15.95 11.41 -0.29
CA SER A 118 14.85 12.20 -0.85
C SER A 118 13.47 11.60 -0.52
N GLY A 119 12.39 12.36 -0.70
CA GLY A 119 11.02 11.88 -0.48
C GLY A 119 10.71 10.62 -1.27
N GLY A 120 11.03 10.58 -2.55
CA GLY A 120 10.82 9.41 -3.41
C GLY A 120 11.67 8.20 -3.01
N GLN A 121 12.92 8.43 -2.56
CA GLN A 121 13.75 7.35 -2.04
C GLN A 121 13.20 6.79 -0.72
N ARG A 122 12.71 7.64 0.18
CA ARG A 122 12.02 7.20 1.42
C ARG A 122 10.78 6.38 1.12
N GLN A 123 10.02 6.77 0.10
CA GLN A 123 8.87 5.99 -0.35
C GLN A 123 9.30 4.60 -0.87
N ARG A 124 10.38 4.52 -1.64
CA ARG A 124 10.95 3.24 -2.07
C ARG A 124 11.43 2.39 -0.89
N ILE A 125 11.99 2.99 0.16
CA ILE A 125 12.34 2.29 1.41
C ILE A 125 11.09 1.73 2.10
N ALA A 126 10.01 2.50 2.17
CA ALA A 126 8.74 2.05 2.75
C ALA A 126 8.11 0.89 1.95
N ILE A 127 8.19 0.94 0.60
CA ILE A 127 7.78 -0.15 -0.28
C ILE A 127 8.67 -1.38 -0.07
N ALA A 128 10.00 -1.22 -0.01
CA ALA A 128 10.94 -2.31 0.23
C ALA A 128 10.68 -3.01 1.57
N ARG A 129 10.40 -2.24 2.64
CA ARG A 129 10.02 -2.77 3.96
C ARG A 129 8.79 -3.67 3.89
N ALA A 130 7.80 -3.29 3.11
CA ALA A 130 6.60 -4.11 2.91
C ALA A 130 6.89 -5.35 2.04
N LEU A 131 7.66 -5.17 0.95
CA LEU A 131 7.90 -6.18 -0.06
C LEU A 131 8.83 -7.31 0.40
N VAL A 132 9.80 -7.02 1.28
CA VAL A 132 10.81 -8.00 1.75
C VAL A 132 10.17 -9.24 2.41
N LEU A 133 8.97 -9.10 2.97
CA LEU A 133 8.19 -10.19 3.55
C LEU A 133 7.44 -11.03 2.51
N LYS A 134 7.54 -10.69 1.21
CA LYS A 134 6.82 -11.35 0.10
C LYS A 134 5.31 -11.45 0.38
N PRO A 135 4.64 -10.31 0.64
CA PRO A 135 3.23 -10.30 1.01
C PRO A 135 2.34 -10.74 -0.16
N GLU A 136 1.13 -11.15 0.17
CA GLU A 136 0.08 -11.43 -0.82
C GLU A 136 -0.83 -10.20 -1.05
N PHE A 137 -0.91 -9.30 -0.05
CA PHE A 137 -1.74 -8.11 -0.04
C PHE A 137 -0.98 -6.91 0.53
N ILE A 138 -1.11 -5.76 -0.14
CA ILE A 138 -0.56 -4.48 0.35
C ILE A 138 -1.65 -3.41 0.32
N LEU A 139 -1.87 -2.79 1.48
CA LEU A 139 -2.60 -1.53 1.58
C LEU A 139 -1.64 -0.39 1.23
N LEU A 140 -1.97 0.39 0.21
CA LEU A 140 -1.25 1.58 -0.22
C LEU A 140 -2.10 2.80 0.13
N ASP A 141 -1.81 3.44 1.26
CA ASP A 141 -2.57 4.59 1.76
C ASP A 141 -1.93 5.89 1.29
N GLU A 142 -2.47 6.47 0.22
CA GLU A 142 -1.96 7.68 -0.45
C GLU A 142 -0.44 7.68 -0.70
N PRO A 143 0.14 6.63 -1.30
CA PRO A 143 1.58 6.38 -1.30
C PRO A 143 2.40 7.40 -2.11
N THR A 144 1.77 8.31 -2.83
CA THR A 144 2.45 9.29 -3.70
C THR A 144 2.00 10.73 -3.48
N SER A 145 1.11 10.98 -2.51
CA SER A 145 0.49 12.31 -2.32
C SER A 145 1.47 13.42 -1.91
N SER A 146 2.59 13.07 -1.28
CA SER A 146 3.63 14.02 -0.85
C SER A 146 4.79 14.19 -1.84
N LEU A 147 4.71 13.55 -3.03
CA LEU A 147 5.76 13.54 -4.03
C LEU A 147 5.44 14.50 -5.19
N ASP A 148 6.49 15.06 -5.80
CA ASP A 148 6.33 15.77 -7.08
C ASP A 148 5.87 14.84 -8.20
N ARG A 149 5.27 15.39 -9.27
CA ARG A 149 4.65 14.60 -10.35
C ARG A 149 5.60 13.62 -11.03
N THR A 150 6.87 13.99 -11.19
CA THR A 150 7.87 13.14 -11.86
C THR A 150 8.20 11.93 -11.00
N VAL A 151 8.47 12.15 -9.71
CA VAL A 151 8.76 11.09 -8.75
C VAL A 151 7.53 10.23 -8.50
N GLN A 152 6.34 10.86 -8.45
CA GLN A 152 5.07 10.14 -8.36
C GLN A 152 4.92 9.13 -9.50
N ALA A 153 5.11 9.54 -10.75
CA ALA A 153 5.04 8.63 -11.91
C ALA A 153 6.00 7.44 -11.76
N GLN A 154 7.26 7.70 -11.37
CA GLN A 154 8.26 6.64 -11.17
C GLN A 154 7.87 5.64 -10.08
N VAL A 155 7.23 6.10 -8.98
CA VAL A 155 6.77 5.21 -7.89
C VAL A 155 5.55 4.41 -8.36
N LEU A 156 4.65 5.00 -9.16
CA LEU A 156 3.49 4.29 -9.69
C LEU A 156 3.90 3.20 -10.70
N ASP A 157 4.86 3.49 -11.58
CA ASP A 157 5.42 2.50 -12.51
C ASP A 157 6.07 1.34 -11.72
N LEU A 158 6.88 1.65 -10.69
CA LEU A 158 7.45 0.65 -9.81
C LEU A 158 6.36 -0.25 -9.18
N LEU A 159 5.29 0.35 -8.62
CA LEU A 159 4.20 -0.42 -7.99
C LEU A 159 3.48 -1.33 -9.00
N LYS A 160 3.32 -0.87 -10.25
CA LYS A 160 2.73 -1.65 -11.33
C LYS A 160 3.62 -2.84 -11.70
N ASP A 161 4.92 -2.62 -11.87
CA ASP A 161 5.88 -3.67 -12.19
C ASP A 161 5.95 -4.73 -11.08
N LEU A 162 6.00 -4.30 -9.82
CA LEU A 162 5.98 -5.18 -8.66
C LEU A 162 4.69 -5.99 -8.58
N GLN A 163 3.54 -5.38 -8.87
CA GLN A 163 2.26 -6.08 -8.90
C GLN A 163 2.26 -7.20 -9.95
N GLN A 164 2.70 -6.90 -11.17
CA GLN A 164 2.75 -7.87 -12.25
C GLN A 164 3.74 -9.01 -11.95
N LYS A 165 4.94 -8.65 -11.47
CA LYS A 165 6.02 -9.61 -11.17
C LYS A 165 5.65 -10.58 -10.06
N TYR A 166 5.04 -10.08 -8.97
CA TYR A 166 4.76 -10.85 -7.77
C TYR A 166 3.28 -11.22 -7.60
N GLN A 167 2.43 -10.83 -8.56
CA GLN A 167 0.97 -11.03 -8.49
C GLN A 167 0.38 -10.47 -7.18
N LEU A 168 0.86 -9.29 -6.79
CA LEU A 168 0.44 -8.62 -5.56
C LEU A 168 -1.01 -8.15 -5.69
N THR A 169 -1.75 -8.26 -4.60
CA THR A 169 -3.09 -7.70 -4.49
C THR A 169 -3.01 -6.36 -3.77
N TYR A 170 -3.51 -5.29 -4.39
CA TYR A 170 -3.47 -3.94 -3.82
C TYR A 170 -4.86 -3.45 -3.39
N LEU A 171 -4.92 -2.84 -2.21
CA LEU A 171 -5.95 -1.86 -1.88
C LEU A 171 -5.29 -0.48 -1.94
N PHE A 172 -5.62 0.29 -2.95
CA PHE A 172 -5.01 1.58 -3.24
C PHE A 172 -5.94 2.71 -2.81
N ILE A 173 -5.55 3.48 -1.82
CA ILE A 173 -6.28 4.67 -1.38
C ILE A 173 -5.64 5.88 -2.03
N SER A 174 -6.41 6.69 -2.72
CA SER A 174 -5.97 7.96 -3.29
C SER A 174 -7.14 8.94 -3.44
N HIS A 175 -6.83 10.22 -3.36
CA HIS A 175 -7.72 11.29 -3.80
C HIS A 175 -7.46 11.68 -5.27
N ASP A 176 -6.36 11.21 -5.87
CA ASP A 176 -6.03 11.43 -7.29
C ASP A 176 -6.65 10.32 -8.15
N LEU A 177 -7.71 10.69 -8.88
CA LEU A 177 -8.44 9.76 -9.75
C LEU A 177 -7.61 9.30 -10.96
N ALA A 178 -6.65 10.10 -11.42
CA ALA A 178 -5.77 9.71 -12.52
C ALA A 178 -4.88 8.52 -12.11
N VAL A 179 -4.38 8.53 -10.87
CA VAL A 179 -3.63 7.43 -10.28
C VAL A 179 -4.48 6.16 -10.19
N ILE A 180 -5.70 6.28 -9.69
CA ILE A 180 -6.63 5.14 -9.57
C ILE A 180 -6.95 4.55 -10.95
N ARG A 181 -7.22 5.40 -11.94
CA ARG A 181 -7.49 4.97 -13.32
C ARG A 181 -6.31 4.23 -13.96
N ALA A 182 -5.09 4.63 -13.63
CA ALA A 182 -3.87 4.02 -14.18
C ALA A 182 -3.52 2.65 -13.55
N LEU A 183 -3.91 2.40 -12.29
CA LEU A 183 -3.43 1.25 -11.52
C LEU A 183 -4.53 0.28 -11.07
N CYS A 184 -5.77 0.73 -10.94
CA CYS A 184 -6.81 -0.07 -10.31
C CYS A 184 -7.75 -0.72 -11.33
N HIS A 185 -8.05 -1.99 -11.14
CA HIS A 185 -9.01 -2.74 -11.96
C HIS A 185 -10.46 -2.41 -11.57
N HIS A 186 -10.69 -2.27 -10.27
CA HIS A 186 -11.98 -1.91 -9.70
C HIS A 186 -11.84 -0.71 -8.78
N THR A 187 -12.91 0.05 -8.62
CA THR A 187 -12.92 1.24 -7.75
C THR A 187 -14.18 1.25 -6.89
N ILE A 188 -14.00 1.65 -5.63
CA ILE A 188 -15.05 1.95 -4.66
C ILE A 188 -14.98 3.44 -4.35
N VAL A 189 -16.13 4.11 -4.44
CA VAL A 189 -16.29 5.52 -4.08
C VAL A 189 -16.93 5.62 -2.70
N MET A 190 -16.26 6.31 -1.79
CA MET A 190 -16.74 6.54 -0.43
C MET A 190 -17.10 8.01 -0.20
N LYS A 191 -18.21 8.24 0.48
CA LYS A 191 -18.64 9.57 0.97
C LYS A 191 -19.18 9.44 2.38
N ALA A 192 -18.70 10.24 3.31
CA ALA A 192 -19.18 10.31 4.70
C ALA A 192 -19.30 8.94 5.41
N GLY A 193 -18.34 8.03 5.17
CA GLY A 193 -18.32 6.69 5.77
C GLY A 193 -19.09 5.61 5.02
N GLU A 194 -19.80 5.97 3.94
CA GLU A 194 -20.61 5.05 3.15
C GLU A 194 -20.03 4.80 1.76
N ILE A 195 -20.24 3.61 1.23
CA ILE A 195 -19.95 3.29 -0.18
C ILE A 195 -21.13 3.79 -1.00
N VAL A 196 -20.87 4.78 -1.88
CA VAL A 196 -21.92 5.37 -2.72
C VAL A 196 -21.94 4.79 -4.12
N GLU A 197 -20.81 4.30 -4.61
CA GLU A 197 -20.71 3.64 -5.92
C GLU A 197 -19.50 2.70 -5.96
N HIS A 198 -19.57 1.64 -6.75
CA HIS A 198 -18.46 0.75 -7.01
C HIS A 198 -18.60 0.06 -8.37
N GLY A 199 -17.49 -0.33 -8.96
CA GLY A 199 -17.50 -1.02 -10.25
C GLY A 199 -16.11 -1.20 -10.83
N GLU A 200 -16.06 -1.67 -12.07
CA GLU A 200 -14.85 -1.65 -12.89
C GLU A 200 -14.41 -0.19 -13.08
N THR A 201 -13.13 0.07 -12.91
CA THR A 201 -12.58 1.43 -12.86
C THR A 201 -12.88 2.22 -14.13
N GLN A 202 -12.68 1.62 -15.30
CA GLN A 202 -12.91 2.31 -16.56
C GLN A 202 -14.38 2.68 -16.73
N SER A 203 -15.28 1.72 -16.53
CA SER A 203 -16.74 1.93 -16.66
C SER A 203 -17.26 2.97 -15.66
N LEU A 204 -16.75 2.94 -14.42
CA LEU A 204 -17.16 3.87 -13.36
C LEU A 204 -16.73 5.31 -13.68
N PHE A 205 -15.58 5.53 -14.29
CA PHE A 205 -15.11 6.88 -14.64
C PHE A 205 -15.67 7.40 -15.96
N GLU A 206 -16.02 6.51 -16.91
CA GLU A 206 -16.65 6.90 -18.18
C GLU A 206 -18.14 7.21 -18.00
N ASN A 207 -18.83 6.43 -17.18
CA ASN A 207 -20.27 6.50 -16.99
C ASN A 207 -20.68 6.45 -15.50
N PRO A 208 -20.24 7.44 -14.67
CA PRO A 208 -20.60 7.45 -13.26
C PRO A 208 -22.10 7.64 -13.06
N SER A 209 -22.71 6.77 -12.25
CA SER A 209 -24.16 6.79 -11.98
C SER A 209 -24.50 7.71 -10.82
N HIS A 210 -23.67 7.73 -9.77
CA HIS A 210 -23.94 8.51 -8.57
C HIS A 210 -23.53 9.98 -8.75
N PRO A 211 -24.35 10.98 -8.37
CA PRO A 211 -24.05 12.41 -8.53
C PRO A 211 -22.71 12.85 -7.92
N TYR A 212 -22.35 12.26 -6.78
CA TYR A 212 -21.07 12.55 -6.12
C TYR A 212 -19.87 12.03 -6.96
N THR A 213 -19.98 10.85 -7.54
CA THR A 213 -18.94 10.31 -8.44
C THR A 213 -18.79 11.17 -9.68
N GLN A 214 -19.92 11.63 -10.25
CA GLN A 214 -19.92 12.56 -11.39
C GLN A 214 -19.18 13.85 -11.05
N GLN A 215 -19.41 14.39 -9.85
CA GLN A 215 -18.72 15.58 -9.37
C GLN A 215 -17.22 15.34 -9.23
N LEU A 216 -16.80 14.21 -8.60
CA LEU A 216 -15.38 13.87 -8.45
C LEU A 216 -14.69 13.73 -9.80
N VAL A 217 -15.29 13.03 -10.75
CA VAL A 217 -14.73 12.84 -12.10
C VAL A 217 -14.59 14.18 -12.83
N ARG A 218 -15.58 15.07 -12.77
CA ARG A 218 -15.50 16.40 -13.38
C ARG A 218 -14.35 17.23 -12.81
N LEU A 219 -14.14 17.21 -11.49
CA LEU A 219 -13.07 17.96 -10.84
C LEU A 219 -11.67 17.43 -11.18
N SER A 220 -11.54 16.15 -11.53
CA SER A 220 -10.27 15.54 -11.92
C SER A 220 -9.86 15.83 -13.37
N LEU A 221 -10.75 16.39 -14.18
CA LEU A 221 -10.50 16.76 -15.57
C LEU A 221 -10.08 18.24 -15.74
N LEU A 222 -10.13 19.01 -14.66
CA LEU A 222 -9.70 20.41 -14.59
C LEU A 222 -8.24 20.52 -14.13
#